data_baf987464338275a590691d2a65894c5
#
_entry.id   baf987464338275a590691d2a65894c5
#
_cell.length_a   1.000
_cell.length_b   1.000
_cell.length_c   1.000
_cell.angle_alpha   90.00
_cell.angle_beta   90.00
_cell.angle_gamma   90.00
#
_symmetry.space_group_name_H-M   'P 1'
#
loop_
_entity.id
_entity.type
_entity.pdbx_description
1 polymer ?
#
loop_
_entity_poly.entity_id
_entity_poly.type
_entity_poly.pdbx_seq_one_letter_code
_entity_poly.pdbx_strand_id
1 'polypeptide(L)'
;MTRDEPEGNPVADNAEAGQHATLKYPGGELDLDIVQATEGSDGIALGSLLAKTGYTTFDGGFVNTASTKSAITYIDGDAGILRYRGYPIEQLAEKSTFIEVSYLLIYGELPTAEQLEKFTTQIQRHTLLHEDLKRFFDGFPRDAHPMPVLSSTVNALSAYYQDSLDPFNPQQVELSTIRLLAKLPTIAAYAYKKSEGQPFLYPDNSLTLVENFLRMTFGFPAEPYEVDPEIVRALDMLFILHADHEQNCSTSTVRL
;
A
#
# COMPACT_ATOMS: atom_id res chain seq x y z
N MET A 1 -32.68 1.51 -23.49
CA MET A 1 -31.69 2.04 -22.53
C MET A 1 -30.41 1.26 -22.73
N THR A 2 -29.56 1.76 -23.59
CA THR A 2 -28.23 1.21 -23.88
C THR A 2 -27.31 1.61 -22.72
N ARG A 3 -26.64 0.62 -22.15
CA ARG A 3 -25.60 0.85 -21.11
C ARG A 3 -24.35 1.34 -21.84
N ASP A 4 -23.96 2.58 -21.60
CA ASP A 4 -22.64 3.08 -21.94
C ASP A 4 -21.61 2.39 -21.02
N GLU A 5 -20.69 1.63 -21.61
CA GLU A 5 -19.53 1.10 -20.94
C GLU A 5 -18.57 2.26 -20.62
N PRO A 6 -17.96 2.32 -19.43
CA PRO A 6 -16.95 3.33 -19.14
C PRO A 6 -15.70 3.03 -19.97
N GLU A 7 -15.31 4.00 -20.79
CA GLU A 7 -14.04 3.98 -21.50
C GLU A 7 -12.89 3.88 -20.49
N GLY A 8 -12.21 2.73 -20.51
CA GLY A 8 -10.96 2.53 -19.77
C GLY A 8 -9.91 3.50 -20.30
N ASN A 9 -9.26 4.18 -19.36
CA ASN A 9 -8.13 5.05 -19.62
C ASN A 9 -7.07 4.29 -20.44
N PRO A 10 -6.69 4.71 -21.64
CA PRO A 10 -5.71 4.00 -22.45
C PRO A 10 -4.34 4.15 -21.78
N VAL A 11 -3.86 3.06 -21.18
CA VAL A 11 -2.43 2.87 -20.96
C VAL A 11 -1.79 2.99 -22.34
N ALA A 12 -0.96 3.99 -22.54
CA ALA A 12 -0.27 4.22 -23.79
C ALA A 12 0.56 2.97 -24.13
N ASP A 13 0.05 2.16 -25.06
CA ASP A 13 0.78 1.11 -25.74
C ASP A 13 1.80 1.77 -26.68
N ASN A 14 2.97 2.10 -26.15
CA ASN A 14 4.15 2.29 -26.98
C ASN A 14 4.67 0.89 -27.37
N ALA A 15 3.95 0.20 -28.22
CA ALA A 15 4.44 -0.97 -28.92
C ALA A 15 5.34 -0.48 -30.06
N GLU A 16 6.62 -0.32 -29.79
CA GLU A 16 7.64 -0.41 -30.84
C GLU A 16 7.60 -1.85 -31.39
N ALA A 17 7.69 -1.99 -32.71
CA ALA A 17 7.53 -3.24 -33.44
C ALA A 17 8.35 -4.40 -32.86
N GLY A 18 7.72 -5.27 -32.23
CA GLY A 18 7.85 -6.52 -31.57
C GLY A 18 9.20 -7.22 -31.58
N GLN A 19 9.91 -7.18 -30.46
CA GLN A 19 10.77 -8.31 -30.13
C GLN A 19 9.90 -9.50 -29.75
N HIS A 20 10.15 -10.65 -30.38
CA HIS A 20 9.43 -11.88 -30.10
C HIS A 20 10.40 -12.97 -29.62
N ALA A 21 9.96 -13.78 -28.67
CA ALA A 21 10.61 -15.02 -28.30
C ALA A 21 9.90 -16.17 -29.02
N THR A 22 10.62 -16.98 -29.77
CA THR A 22 10.02 -18.15 -30.47
C THR A 22 10.14 -19.39 -29.61
N LEU A 23 8.99 -19.94 -29.18
CA LEU A 23 8.90 -21.22 -28.49
C LEU A 23 8.74 -22.36 -29.54
N LYS A 24 9.66 -23.32 -29.52
CA LYS A 24 9.54 -24.57 -30.30
C LYS A 24 8.96 -25.67 -29.41
N TYR A 25 7.93 -26.36 -29.93
CA TYR A 25 7.25 -27.43 -29.21
C TYR A 25 6.90 -28.61 -30.15
N PRO A 26 6.57 -29.80 -29.63
CA PRO A 26 6.12 -30.90 -30.46
C PRO A 26 4.79 -30.58 -31.16
N GLY A 27 4.85 -30.07 -32.36
CA GLY A 27 3.67 -29.65 -33.14
C GLY A 27 3.86 -28.32 -33.87
N GLY A 28 4.95 -27.58 -33.58
CA GLY A 28 5.22 -26.35 -34.30
C GLY A 28 6.08 -25.33 -33.54
N GLU A 29 5.93 -24.11 -33.94
CA GLU A 29 6.58 -22.94 -33.32
C GLU A 29 5.52 -21.91 -32.99
N LEU A 30 5.73 -21.16 -31.87
CA LEU A 30 4.85 -20.07 -31.41
C LEU A 30 5.69 -18.87 -31.06
N ASP A 31 5.41 -17.75 -31.71
CA ASP A 31 5.99 -16.47 -31.32
C ASP A 31 5.19 -15.87 -30.17
N LEU A 32 5.91 -15.43 -29.14
CA LEU A 32 5.42 -14.84 -27.91
C LEU A 32 5.98 -13.43 -27.76
N ASP A 33 5.13 -12.48 -27.44
CA ASP A 33 5.52 -11.09 -27.27
C ASP A 33 6.44 -10.91 -26.09
N ILE A 34 7.46 -10.05 -26.22
CA ILE A 34 8.31 -9.61 -25.13
C ILE A 34 7.70 -8.35 -24.52
N VAL A 35 7.46 -8.40 -23.23
CA VAL A 35 7.01 -7.29 -22.41
C VAL A 35 8.23 -6.60 -21.83
N GLN A 36 8.59 -5.45 -22.36
CA GLN A 36 9.75 -4.69 -21.91
C GLN A 36 9.53 -4.14 -20.50
N ALA A 37 10.55 -4.24 -19.65
CA ALA A 37 10.64 -3.59 -18.37
C ALA A 37 11.36 -2.23 -18.52
N THR A 38 10.94 -1.23 -17.74
CA THR A 38 11.69 0.02 -17.64
C THR A 38 12.99 -0.19 -16.86
N GLU A 39 12.92 -1.02 -15.83
CA GLU A 39 14.04 -1.50 -15.03
C GLU A 39 13.80 -2.98 -14.69
N GLY A 40 14.87 -3.77 -14.63
CA GLY A 40 14.79 -5.21 -14.36
C GLY A 40 14.77 -6.07 -15.64
N SER A 41 14.28 -7.30 -15.51
CA SER A 41 14.25 -8.27 -16.60
C SER A 41 12.96 -8.14 -17.43
N ASP A 42 13.11 -8.22 -18.76
CA ASP A 42 11.97 -8.31 -19.67
C ASP A 42 11.18 -9.60 -19.45
N GLY A 43 9.87 -9.56 -19.67
CA GLY A 43 8.98 -10.70 -19.53
C GLY A 43 8.54 -11.26 -20.87
N ILE A 44 8.30 -12.57 -20.95
CA ILE A 44 7.68 -13.24 -22.10
C ILE A 44 6.18 -13.40 -21.81
N ALA A 45 5.32 -12.86 -22.68
CA ALA A 45 3.87 -12.92 -22.51
C ALA A 45 3.34 -14.32 -22.87
N LEU A 46 2.85 -15.06 -21.87
CA LEU A 46 2.39 -16.45 -22.04
C LEU A 46 0.88 -16.58 -22.23
N GLY A 47 0.12 -15.48 -22.29
CA GLY A 47 -1.34 -15.50 -22.32
C GLY A 47 -1.98 -16.33 -23.45
N SER A 48 -1.31 -16.45 -24.60
CA SER A 48 -1.80 -17.23 -25.74
C SER A 48 -1.31 -18.69 -25.78
N LEU A 49 -0.37 -19.06 -24.91
CA LEU A 49 0.34 -20.35 -24.97
C LEU A 49 -0.62 -21.55 -24.92
N LEU A 50 -1.45 -21.64 -23.91
CA LEU A 50 -2.37 -22.76 -23.72
C LEU A 50 -3.35 -22.89 -24.88
N ALA A 51 -3.95 -21.79 -25.30
CA ALA A 51 -4.95 -21.81 -26.38
C ALA A 51 -4.37 -22.21 -27.75
N LYS A 52 -3.11 -21.81 -28.03
CA LYS A 52 -2.48 -22.08 -29.34
C LYS A 52 -1.74 -23.43 -29.41
N THR A 53 -1.25 -23.93 -28.28
CA THR A 53 -0.37 -25.11 -28.27
C THR A 53 -0.93 -26.31 -27.51
N GLY A 54 -1.89 -26.10 -26.61
CA GLY A 54 -2.36 -27.08 -25.61
C GLY A 54 -1.39 -27.32 -24.46
N TYR A 55 -0.25 -26.61 -24.42
CA TYR A 55 0.74 -26.69 -23.33
C TYR A 55 0.58 -25.53 -22.36
N THR A 56 0.99 -25.77 -21.11
CA THR A 56 1.14 -24.75 -20.07
C THR A 56 2.57 -24.74 -19.56
N THR A 57 2.97 -23.69 -18.88
CA THR A 57 4.26 -23.62 -18.17
C THR A 57 4.13 -24.29 -16.81
N PHE A 58 5.22 -24.88 -16.33
CA PHE A 58 5.35 -25.37 -14.97
C PHE A 58 6.54 -24.69 -14.30
N ASP A 59 6.25 -23.86 -13.31
CA ASP A 59 7.21 -23.18 -12.46
C ASP A 59 6.77 -23.34 -11.00
N GLY A 60 7.27 -24.39 -10.34
CA GLY A 60 6.78 -24.81 -9.02
C GLY A 60 6.99 -23.79 -7.87
N GLY A 61 7.80 -22.79 -8.08
CA GLY A 61 8.07 -21.73 -7.09
C GLY A 61 7.85 -20.33 -7.61
N PHE A 62 7.33 -20.19 -8.82
CA PHE A 62 7.17 -18.89 -9.51
C PHE A 62 8.47 -18.07 -9.63
N VAL A 63 9.63 -18.74 -9.59
CA VAL A 63 10.95 -18.09 -9.58
C VAL A 63 11.23 -17.36 -10.89
N ASN A 64 10.68 -17.87 -12.01
CA ASN A 64 10.84 -17.31 -13.34
C ASN A 64 9.53 -16.73 -13.89
N THR A 65 8.57 -16.41 -13.02
CA THR A 65 7.24 -15.96 -13.42
C THR A 65 6.95 -14.57 -12.89
N ALA A 66 6.91 -13.58 -13.79
CA ALA A 66 6.40 -12.25 -13.47
C ALA A 66 4.87 -12.26 -13.51
N SER A 67 4.22 -12.07 -12.37
CA SER A 67 2.76 -12.11 -12.24
C SER A 67 2.07 -10.78 -12.54
N THR A 68 2.81 -9.67 -12.57
CA THR A 68 2.26 -8.31 -12.73
C THR A 68 3.30 -7.33 -13.23
N LYS A 69 2.81 -6.23 -13.83
CA LYS A 69 3.58 -5.00 -14.03
C LYS A 69 3.32 -4.04 -12.86
N SER A 70 4.35 -3.38 -12.37
CA SER A 70 4.22 -2.31 -11.38
C SER A 70 5.03 -1.10 -11.83
N ALA A 71 4.47 0.10 -11.64
CA ALA A 71 5.18 1.37 -11.82
C ALA A 71 5.47 2.04 -10.46
N ILE A 72 5.34 1.29 -9.36
CA ILE A 72 5.44 1.86 -8.01
C ILE A 72 6.84 1.69 -7.45
N THR A 73 7.32 0.47 -7.35
CA THR A 73 8.58 0.15 -6.68
C THR A 73 9.49 -0.67 -7.58
N TYR A 74 10.76 -0.32 -7.57
CA TYR A 74 11.85 -1.13 -8.11
C TYR A 74 12.80 -1.52 -6.98
N ILE A 75 13.11 -2.81 -6.88
CA ILE A 75 14.03 -3.37 -5.89
C ILE A 75 15.06 -4.23 -6.62
N ASP A 76 16.33 -3.95 -6.34
CA ASP A 76 17.46 -4.83 -6.67
C ASP A 76 18.24 -5.11 -5.38
N GLY A 77 17.97 -6.26 -4.77
CA GLY A 77 18.58 -6.65 -3.50
C GLY A 77 20.08 -6.91 -3.61
N ASP A 78 20.55 -7.37 -4.77
CA ASP A 78 21.96 -7.66 -5.01
C ASP A 78 22.77 -6.37 -5.15
N ALA A 79 22.23 -5.38 -5.83
CA ALA A 79 22.83 -4.05 -6.00
C ALA A 79 22.53 -3.11 -4.82
N GLY A 80 21.59 -3.46 -3.93
CA GLY A 80 21.14 -2.60 -2.82
C GLY A 80 20.38 -1.36 -3.30
N ILE A 81 19.57 -1.50 -4.35
CA ILE A 81 18.81 -0.41 -4.95
C ILE A 81 17.34 -0.54 -4.59
N LEU A 82 16.76 0.55 -4.07
CA LEU A 82 15.31 0.70 -3.87
C LEU A 82 14.88 2.05 -4.45
N ARG A 83 13.82 2.04 -5.26
CA ARG A 83 13.22 3.26 -5.82
C ARG A 83 11.70 3.21 -5.70
N TYR A 84 11.12 4.35 -5.33
CA TYR A 84 9.67 4.57 -5.37
C TYR A 84 9.33 5.54 -6.50
N ARG A 85 8.52 5.12 -7.47
CA ARG A 85 8.16 5.91 -8.64
C ARG A 85 9.37 6.52 -9.36
N GLY A 86 10.51 5.81 -9.36
CA GLY A 86 11.78 6.26 -9.94
C GLY A 86 12.67 7.08 -9.01
N TYR A 87 12.18 7.55 -7.86
CA TYR A 87 12.98 8.29 -6.88
C TYR A 87 13.81 7.34 -6.02
N PRO A 88 15.15 7.54 -5.91
CA PRO A 88 15.99 6.76 -5.01
C PRO A 88 15.53 6.89 -3.55
N ILE A 89 15.53 5.78 -2.82
CA ILE A 89 15.05 5.74 -1.44
C ILE A 89 15.85 6.66 -0.51
N GLU A 90 17.14 6.82 -0.76
CA GLU A 90 18.02 7.69 0.03
C GLU A 90 17.55 9.15 -0.03
N GLN A 91 17.12 9.60 -1.22
CA GLN A 91 16.62 10.96 -1.38
C GLN A 91 15.29 11.17 -0.67
N LEU A 92 14.38 10.20 -0.78
CA LEU A 92 13.08 10.26 -0.11
C LEU A 92 13.24 10.22 1.41
N ALA A 93 14.09 9.32 1.93
CA ALA A 93 14.35 9.20 3.35
C ALA A 93 14.98 10.47 3.97
N GLU A 94 15.86 11.15 3.23
CA GLU A 94 16.52 12.37 3.72
C GLU A 94 15.66 13.63 3.58
N LYS A 95 14.89 13.76 2.50
CA LYS A 95 14.31 15.05 2.07
C LYS A 95 12.78 15.09 2.12
N SER A 96 12.12 13.96 2.32
CA SER A 96 10.66 13.88 2.34
C SER A 96 10.14 13.45 3.72
N THR A 97 8.85 13.61 3.92
CA THR A 97 8.08 13.04 5.02
C THR A 97 7.32 11.81 4.54
N PHE A 98 6.90 10.95 5.47
CA PHE A 98 6.08 9.79 5.14
C PHE A 98 4.76 10.16 4.42
N ILE A 99 4.17 11.31 4.75
CA ILE A 99 2.95 11.79 4.07
C ILE A 99 3.23 12.17 2.61
N GLU A 100 4.35 12.82 2.32
CA GLU A 100 4.77 13.13 0.94
C GLU A 100 5.04 11.86 0.14
N VAL A 101 5.71 10.89 0.74
CA VAL A 101 5.97 9.58 0.10
C VAL A 101 4.67 8.79 -0.08
N SER A 102 3.75 8.84 0.88
CA SER A 102 2.42 8.23 0.71
C SER A 102 1.67 8.85 -0.47
N TYR A 103 1.72 10.17 -0.62
CA TYR A 103 1.15 10.85 -1.77
C TYR A 103 1.80 10.39 -3.08
N LEU A 104 3.14 10.35 -3.12
CA LEU A 104 3.90 9.87 -4.28
C LEU A 104 3.48 8.46 -4.71
N LEU A 105 3.37 7.54 -3.76
CA LEU A 105 2.99 6.14 -4.04
C LEU A 105 1.56 6.02 -4.59
N ILE A 106 0.63 6.80 -4.03
CA ILE A 106 -0.80 6.76 -4.39
C ILE A 106 -1.04 7.44 -5.75
N TYR A 107 -0.50 8.66 -5.94
CA TYR A 107 -0.82 9.50 -7.10
C TYR A 107 0.26 9.49 -8.20
N GLY A 108 1.45 8.95 -7.93
CA GLY A 108 2.51 8.76 -8.92
C GLY A 108 3.55 9.87 -9.01
N GLU A 109 3.30 11.04 -8.41
CA GLU A 109 4.18 12.20 -8.41
C GLU A 109 4.28 12.81 -7.00
N LEU A 110 5.37 13.50 -6.70
CA LEU A 110 5.50 14.25 -5.45
C LEU A 110 4.48 15.40 -5.42
N PRO A 111 3.87 15.67 -4.24
CA PRO A 111 2.86 16.72 -4.14
C PRO A 111 3.45 18.13 -4.27
N THR A 112 2.71 19.03 -4.87
CA THR A 112 2.91 20.47 -4.67
C THR A 112 2.57 20.85 -3.22
N ALA A 113 2.99 22.04 -2.77
CA ALA A 113 2.67 22.51 -1.42
C ALA A 113 1.16 22.53 -1.13
N GLU A 114 0.34 22.96 -2.09
CA GLU A 114 -1.12 22.98 -1.98
C GLU A 114 -1.72 21.57 -1.89
N GLN A 115 -1.22 20.64 -2.72
CA GLN A 115 -1.65 19.24 -2.70
C GLN A 115 -1.28 18.57 -1.39
N LEU A 116 -0.08 18.83 -0.87
CA LEU A 116 0.38 18.30 0.41
C LEU A 116 -0.47 18.81 1.57
N GLU A 117 -0.77 20.11 1.61
CA GLU A 117 -1.63 20.70 2.64
C GLU A 117 -3.04 20.09 2.62
N LYS A 118 -3.62 19.96 1.43
CA LYS A 118 -4.94 19.34 1.25
C LYS A 118 -4.94 17.88 1.71
N PHE A 119 -3.95 17.09 1.29
CA PHE A 119 -3.83 15.67 1.63
C PHE A 119 -3.61 15.46 3.13
N THR A 120 -2.71 16.24 3.73
CA THR A 120 -2.46 16.22 5.19
C THR A 120 -3.73 16.56 5.97
N THR A 121 -4.45 17.60 5.55
CA THR A 121 -5.72 17.99 6.18
C THR A 121 -6.76 16.87 6.08
N GLN A 122 -6.86 16.20 4.95
CA GLN A 122 -7.77 15.06 4.78
C GLN A 122 -7.42 13.91 5.73
N ILE A 123 -6.13 13.57 5.85
CA ILE A 123 -5.67 12.52 6.78
C ILE A 123 -6.00 12.91 8.22
N GLN A 124 -5.64 14.11 8.66
CA GLN A 124 -5.90 14.59 10.02
C GLN A 124 -7.38 14.53 10.40
N ARG A 125 -8.29 14.84 9.47
CA ARG A 125 -9.74 14.80 9.72
C ARG A 125 -10.33 13.37 9.78
N HIS A 126 -9.57 12.35 9.42
CA HIS A 126 -10.02 10.96 9.41
C HIS A 126 -9.35 10.05 10.45
N THR A 127 -8.51 10.59 11.32
CA THR A 127 -7.75 9.82 12.33
C THR A 127 -8.62 9.17 13.39
N LEU A 128 -9.75 9.82 13.78
CA LEU A 128 -10.63 9.36 14.84
C LEU A 128 -11.39 8.08 14.45
N LEU A 129 -11.43 7.12 15.34
CA LEU A 129 -12.26 5.92 15.21
C LEU A 129 -13.67 6.19 15.75
N HIS A 130 -14.67 5.47 15.22
CA HIS A 130 -16.01 5.47 15.78
C HIS A 130 -15.98 4.97 17.22
N GLU A 131 -16.73 5.61 18.14
CA GLU A 131 -16.70 5.27 19.57
C GLU A 131 -17.05 3.81 19.83
N ASP A 132 -18.05 3.28 19.13
CA ASP A 132 -18.46 1.88 19.33
C ASP A 132 -17.39 0.89 18.85
N LEU A 133 -16.49 1.28 17.95
CA LEU A 133 -15.38 0.45 17.52
C LEU A 133 -14.37 0.19 18.66
N LYS A 134 -14.31 1.05 19.67
CA LYS A 134 -13.45 0.82 20.85
C LYS A 134 -13.86 -0.44 21.61
N ARG A 135 -15.18 -0.74 21.69
CA ARG A 135 -15.69 -1.96 22.32
C ARG A 135 -15.22 -3.22 21.62
N PHE A 136 -14.85 -3.11 20.35
CA PHE A 136 -14.32 -4.24 19.60
C PHE A 136 -12.99 -4.74 20.17
N PHE A 137 -12.16 -3.80 20.67
CA PHE A 137 -10.90 -4.15 21.36
C PHE A 137 -11.13 -4.91 22.68
N ASP A 138 -12.29 -4.75 23.33
CA ASP A 138 -12.59 -5.45 24.57
C ASP A 138 -12.78 -6.96 24.39
N GLY A 139 -13.10 -7.39 23.17
CA GLY A 139 -13.22 -8.80 22.80
C GLY A 139 -11.89 -9.55 22.68
N PHE A 140 -10.74 -8.85 22.63
CA PHE A 140 -9.45 -9.50 22.54
C PHE A 140 -8.80 -9.71 23.91
N PRO A 141 -8.13 -10.85 24.14
CA PRO A 141 -7.30 -11.05 25.32
C PRO A 141 -6.11 -10.06 25.29
N ARG A 142 -5.57 -9.75 26.47
CA ARG A 142 -4.46 -8.77 26.58
C ARG A 142 -3.17 -9.23 25.91
N ASP A 143 -2.95 -10.52 25.86
CA ASP A 143 -1.78 -11.18 25.25
C ASP A 143 -2.00 -11.52 23.77
N ALA A 144 -3.09 -11.03 23.15
CA ALA A 144 -3.33 -11.22 21.74
C ALA A 144 -2.20 -10.60 20.91
N HIS A 145 -1.73 -11.33 19.89
CA HIS A 145 -0.77 -10.78 18.96
C HIS A 145 -1.36 -9.55 18.25
N PRO A 146 -0.62 -8.44 18.08
CA PRO A 146 -1.16 -7.21 17.53
C PRO A 146 -1.68 -7.33 16.09
N MET A 147 -1.13 -8.23 15.28
CA MET A 147 -1.56 -8.37 13.89
C MET A 147 -3.00 -8.87 13.71
N PRO A 148 -3.47 -9.94 14.39
CA PRO A 148 -4.89 -10.30 14.39
C PRO A 148 -5.80 -9.18 14.89
N VAL A 149 -5.39 -8.43 15.91
CA VAL A 149 -6.17 -7.28 16.42
C VAL A 149 -6.28 -6.20 15.33
N LEU A 150 -5.15 -5.85 14.68
CA LEU A 150 -5.11 -4.87 13.61
C LEU A 150 -5.98 -5.30 12.42
N SER A 151 -5.78 -6.52 11.89
CA SER A 151 -6.50 -7.00 10.70
C SER A 151 -8.00 -7.12 10.93
N SER A 152 -8.41 -7.61 12.10
CA SER A 152 -9.81 -7.73 12.47
C SER A 152 -10.48 -6.36 12.62
N THR A 153 -9.77 -5.39 13.22
CA THR A 153 -10.27 -4.02 13.38
C THR A 153 -10.39 -3.32 12.03
N VAL A 154 -9.42 -3.50 11.13
CA VAL A 154 -9.49 -2.97 9.76
C VAL A 154 -10.70 -3.55 9.02
N ASN A 155 -10.94 -4.84 9.13
CA ASN A 155 -12.14 -5.46 8.54
C ASN A 155 -13.43 -4.87 9.15
N ALA A 156 -13.47 -4.67 10.47
CA ALA A 156 -14.63 -4.10 11.15
C ALA A 156 -14.94 -2.65 10.70
N LEU A 157 -13.95 -1.89 10.18
CA LEU A 157 -14.18 -0.53 9.64
C LEU A 157 -15.25 -0.53 8.55
N SER A 158 -15.36 -1.59 7.75
CA SER A 158 -16.35 -1.69 6.68
C SER A 158 -17.79 -1.58 7.18
N ALA A 159 -18.06 -2.01 8.42
CA ALA A 159 -19.39 -1.88 9.05
C ALA A 159 -19.73 -0.43 9.42
N TYR A 160 -18.72 0.43 9.61
CA TYR A 160 -18.89 1.82 10.01
C TYR A 160 -18.80 2.81 8.85
N TYR A 161 -18.18 2.40 7.72
CA TYR A 161 -17.92 3.26 6.56
C TYR A 161 -18.45 2.65 5.28
N GLN A 162 -19.77 2.38 5.24
CA GLN A 162 -20.46 1.72 4.13
C GLN A 162 -20.55 2.58 2.87
N ASP A 163 -20.23 3.86 2.96
CA ASP A 163 -20.23 4.84 1.86
C ASP A 163 -18.99 4.77 0.96
N SER A 164 -18.06 3.88 1.24
CA SER A 164 -16.78 3.78 0.52
C SER A 164 -16.30 2.33 0.35
N LEU A 165 -17.21 1.42 0.04
CA LEU A 165 -16.90 -0.02 -0.11
C LEU A 165 -16.85 -0.50 -1.57
N ASP A 166 -17.25 0.31 -2.53
CA ASP A 166 -17.20 -0.05 -3.95
C ASP A 166 -15.78 0.12 -4.51
N PRO A 167 -15.08 -1.00 -4.80
CA PRO A 167 -13.71 -0.95 -5.31
C PRO A 167 -13.62 -0.50 -6.77
N PHE A 168 -14.75 -0.37 -7.48
CA PHE A 168 -14.82 0.11 -8.86
C PHE A 168 -15.18 1.59 -8.96
N ASN A 169 -15.50 2.24 -7.84
CA ASN A 169 -15.76 3.67 -7.79
C ASN A 169 -14.50 4.43 -7.35
N PRO A 170 -13.83 5.21 -8.23
CA PRO A 170 -12.56 5.87 -7.91
C PRO A 170 -12.65 6.80 -6.68
N GLN A 171 -13.77 7.50 -6.49
CA GLN A 171 -13.95 8.40 -5.36
C GLN A 171 -14.06 7.64 -4.03
N GLN A 172 -14.72 6.48 -4.05
CA GLN A 172 -14.81 5.63 -2.87
C GLN A 172 -13.48 4.96 -2.55
N VAL A 173 -12.72 4.55 -3.57
CA VAL A 173 -11.36 4.01 -3.41
C VAL A 173 -10.44 5.06 -2.79
N GLU A 174 -10.44 6.30 -3.29
CA GLU A 174 -9.65 7.39 -2.74
C GLU A 174 -10.02 7.66 -1.27
N LEU A 175 -11.31 7.76 -0.96
CA LEU A 175 -11.79 7.99 0.40
C LEU A 175 -11.41 6.84 1.35
N SER A 176 -11.51 5.60 0.90
CA SER A 176 -11.10 4.43 1.68
C SER A 176 -9.60 4.42 1.93
N THR A 177 -8.80 4.78 0.93
CA THR A 177 -7.33 4.89 1.06
C THR A 177 -6.95 5.92 2.11
N ILE A 178 -7.55 7.12 2.05
CA ILE A 178 -7.32 8.18 3.05
C ILE A 178 -7.75 7.73 4.45
N ARG A 179 -8.92 7.09 4.57
CA ARG A 179 -9.42 6.58 5.85
C ARG A 179 -8.51 5.52 6.44
N LEU A 180 -8.02 4.58 5.64
CA LEU A 180 -7.10 3.53 6.09
C LEU A 180 -5.78 4.14 6.53
N LEU A 181 -5.16 5.00 5.72
CA LEU A 181 -3.91 5.66 6.05
C LEU A 181 -4.03 6.47 7.37
N ALA A 182 -5.15 7.17 7.57
CA ALA A 182 -5.39 7.98 8.76
C ALA A 182 -5.67 7.14 10.03
N LYS A 183 -6.38 6.00 9.89
CA LYS A 183 -6.87 5.23 11.05
C LYS A 183 -5.93 4.12 11.50
N LEU A 184 -5.09 3.61 10.61
CA LEU A 184 -4.15 2.54 10.95
C LEU A 184 -3.25 2.89 12.15
N PRO A 185 -2.65 4.10 12.24
CA PRO A 185 -1.87 4.48 13.42
C PRO A 185 -2.70 4.48 14.72
N THR A 186 -3.94 4.94 14.66
CA THR A 186 -4.84 4.94 15.83
C THR A 186 -5.19 3.51 16.26
N ILE A 187 -5.48 2.62 15.30
CA ILE A 187 -5.78 1.20 15.59
C ILE A 187 -4.56 0.51 16.18
N ALA A 188 -3.36 0.74 15.63
CA ALA A 188 -2.13 0.16 16.13
C ALA A 188 -1.81 0.63 17.56
N ALA A 189 -1.96 1.94 17.82
CA ALA A 189 -1.78 2.50 19.15
C ALA A 189 -2.79 1.91 20.17
N TYR A 190 -4.06 1.74 19.77
CA TYR A 190 -5.07 1.14 20.63
C TYR A 190 -4.80 -0.34 20.90
N ALA A 191 -4.33 -1.10 19.91
CA ALA A 191 -3.92 -2.48 20.11
C ALA A 191 -2.79 -2.60 21.15
N TYR A 192 -1.78 -1.72 21.06
CA TYR A 192 -0.72 -1.64 22.05
C TYR A 192 -1.23 -1.25 23.44
N LYS A 193 -2.04 -0.18 23.54
CA LYS A 193 -2.64 0.25 24.80
C LYS A 193 -3.49 -0.84 25.47
N LYS A 194 -4.21 -1.63 24.66
CA LYS A 194 -4.97 -2.78 25.15
C LYS A 194 -4.07 -3.84 25.76
N SER A 195 -2.95 -4.18 25.11
CA SER A 195 -2.00 -5.20 25.62
C SER A 195 -1.37 -4.74 26.96
N GLU A 196 -1.08 -3.46 27.09
CA GLU A 196 -0.54 -2.88 28.31
C GLU A 196 -1.60 -2.66 29.43
N GLY A 197 -2.89 -2.75 29.08
CA GLY A 197 -3.98 -2.44 29.99
C GLY A 197 -4.10 -0.98 30.34
N GLN A 198 -3.70 -0.11 29.41
CA GLN A 198 -3.70 1.35 29.55
C GLN A 198 -4.90 1.97 28.84
N PRO A 199 -5.34 3.18 29.26
CA PRO A 199 -6.43 3.89 28.59
C PRO A 199 -6.04 4.35 27.19
N PHE A 200 -7.00 4.35 26.26
CA PHE A 200 -6.82 4.90 24.93
C PHE A 200 -6.72 6.43 24.96
N LEU A 201 -5.81 6.99 24.17
CA LEU A 201 -5.73 8.41 23.90
C LEU A 201 -6.34 8.68 22.51
N TYR A 202 -7.17 9.74 22.47
CA TYR A 202 -7.71 10.21 21.19
C TYR A 202 -6.62 10.87 20.35
N PRO A 203 -6.71 10.80 19.01
CA PRO A 203 -5.83 11.56 18.15
C PRO A 203 -5.98 13.07 18.38
N ASP A 204 -4.90 13.81 18.18
CA ASP A 204 -4.81 15.26 18.25
C ASP A 204 -4.46 15.81 16.87
N ASN A 205 -5.38 16.56 16.26
CA ASN A 205 -5.21 17.05 14.89
C ASN A 205 -4.20 18.21 14.77
N SER A 206 -3.65 18.70 15.89
CA SER A 206 -2.56 19.68 15.87
C SER A 206 -1.18 19.05 15.62
N LEU A 207 -1.09 17.73 15.75
CA LEU A 207 0.14 16.96 15.59
C LEU A 207 0.23 16.34 14.17
N THR A 208 1.45 16.10 13.74
CA THR A 208 1.70 15.28 12.54
C THR A 208 1.25 13.83 12.75
N LEU A 209 1.17 13.03 11.69
CA LEU A 209 0.78 11.63 11.79
C LEU A 209 1.70 10.84 12.72
N VAL A 210 3.02 11.05 12.62
CA VAL A 210 4.01 10.33 13.43
C VAL A 210 3.98 10.78 14.89
N GLU A 211 3.95 12.09 15.14
CA GLU A 211 3.81 12.63 16.50
C GLU A 211 2.54 12.11 17.19
N ASN A 212 1.44 12.10 16.45
CA ASN A 212 0.16 11.62 16.94
C ASN A 212 0.21 10.13 17.28
N PHE A 213 0.83 9.32 16.42
CA PHE A 213 1.04 7.89 16.66
C PHE A 213 1.87 7.66 17.94
N LEU A 214 2.99 8.37 18.11
CA LEU A 214 3.84 8.27 19.30
C LEU A 214 3.06 8.67 20.57
N ARG A 215 2.34 9.80 20.51
CA ARG A 215 1.53 10.28 21.63
C ARG A 215 0.43 9.28 22.00
N MET A 216 -0.31 8.75 21.04
CA MET A 216 -1.36 7.76 21.31
C MET A 216 -0.79 6.44 21.85
N THR A 217 0.40 6.06 21.41
CA THR A 217 1.05 4.80 21.81
C THR A 217 1.66 4.89 23.21
N PHE A 218 2.40 5.96 23.51
CA PHE A 218 3.23 6.06 24.72
C PHE A 218 2.72 7.08 25.74
N GLY A 219 1.87 8.02 25.36
CA GLY A 219 1.31 9.02 26.26
C GLY A 219 0.29 8.44 27.25
N PHE A 220 0.02 9.19 28.32
CA PHE A 220 -0.97 8.87 29.35
C PHE A 220 -1.92 10.05 29.54
N PRO A 221 -3.19 9.82 29.93
CA PRO A 221 -4.13 10.92 30.17
C PRO A 221 -3.76 11.78 31.39
N ALA A 222 -2.92 11.25 32.30
CA ALA A 222 -2.59 11.89 33.57
C ALA A 222 -1.51 12.99 33.43
N GLU A 223 -0.75 12.99 32.34
CA GLU A 223 0.34 13.95 32.13
C GLU A 223 0.52 14.26 30.63
N PRO A 224 1.02 15.43 30.26
CA PRO A 224 1.38 15.77 28.90
C PRO A 224 2.48 14.83 28.38
N TYR A 225 2.34 14.37 27.13
CA TYR A 225 3.38 13.64 26.44
C TYR A 225 4.20 14.61 25.58
N GLU A 226 5.46 14.77 25.93
CA GLU A 226 6.39 15.54 25.11
C GLU A 226 6.97 14.65 24.00
N VAL A 227 6.70 15.06 22.77
CA VAL A 227 7.17 14.32 21.59
C VAL A 227 8.62 14.71 21.31
N ASP A 228 9.51 13.71 21.28
CA ASP A 228 10.92 13.90 20.94
C ASP A 228 11.07 14.02 19.41
N PRO A 229 11.56 15.16 18.88
CA PRO A 229 11.72 15.37 17.44
C PRO A 229 12.68 14.39 16.77
N GLU A 230 13.68 13.87 17.47
CA GLU A 230 14.62 12.88 16.92
C GLU A 230 13.93 11.54 16.73
N ILE A 231 13.10 11.15 17.69
CA ILE A 231 12.28 9.92 17.57
C ILE A 231 11.25 10.07 16.44
N VAL A 232 10.61 11.25 16.33
CA VAL A 232 9.68 11.53 15.23
C VAL A 232 10.37 11.36 13.89
N ARG A 233 11.52 11.99 13.72
CA ARG A 233 12.30 11.90 12.46
C ARG A 233 12.73 10.47 12.14
N ALA A 234 13.22 9.74 13.14
CA ALA A 234 13.65 8.35 12.98
C ALA A 234 12.47 7.45 12.57
N LEU A 235 11.30 7.60 13.19
CA LEU A 235 10.11 6.81 12.90
C LEU A 235 9.51 7.18 11.53
N ASP A 236 9.48 8.45 11.18
CA ASP A 236 9.04 8.92 9.87
C ASP A 236 9.88 8.30 8.75
N MET A 237 11.20 8.30 8.92
CA MET A 237 12.13 7.64 8.01
C MET A 237 11.90 6.13 7.93
N LEU A 238 11.66 5.46 9.06
CA LEU A 238 11.32 4.02 9.08
C LEU A 238 10.02 3.74 8.32
N PHE A 239 9.02 4.60 8.43
CA PHE A 239 7.78 4.47 7.66
C PHE A 239 8.03 4.65 6.16
N ILE A 240 8.87 5.59 5.75
CA ILE A 240 9.28 5.75 4.35
C ILE A 240 9.95 4.47 3.83
N LEU A 241 10.92 3.93 4.57
CA LEU A 241 11.67 2.74 4.18
C LEU A 241 10.80 1.48 4.07
N HIS A 242 9.65 1.44 4.75
CA HIS A 242 8.72 0.32 4.77
C HIS A 242 7.38 0.61 4.04
N ALA A 243 7.29 1.74 3.32
CA ALA A 243 6.03 2.19 2.74
C ALA A 243 5.51 1.26 1.65
N ASP A 244 6.41 0.67 0.84
CA ASP A 244 6.08 -0.34 -0.16
C ASP A 244 7.24 -1.33 -0.32
N HIS A 245 6.89 -2.58 -0.57
CA HIS A 245 7.85 -3.66 -0.82
C HIS A 245 7.25 -4.62 -1.85
N GLU A 246 6.83 -4.08 -3.00
CA GLU A 246 6.15 -4.83 -4.08
C GLU A 246 4.83 -5.47 -3.61
N GLN A 247 4.39 -6.54 -4.26
CA GLN A 247 3.20 -7.28 -3.83
C GLN A 247 3.47 -8.07 -2.55
N ASN A 248 2.73 -7.79 -1.49
CA ASN A 248 2.81 -8.64 -0.32
C ASN A 248 2.17 -10.02 -0.57
N CYS A 249 2.47 -10.97 0.30
CA CYS A 249 2.00 -12.35 0.18
C CYS A 249 0.46 -12.45 0.08
N SER A 250 -0.28 -11.64 0.85
CA SER A 250 -1.75 -11.65 0.82
C SER A 250 -2.30 -11.16 -0.52
N THR A 251 -1.73 -10.09 -1.09
CA THR A 251 -2.12 -9.58 -2.40
C THR A 251 -1.86 -10.61 -3.49
N SER A 252 -0.68 -11.25 -3.49
CA SER A 252 -0.33 -12.29 -4.45
C SER A 252 -1.26 -13.49 -4.33
N THR A 253 -1.58 -13.92 -3.11
CA THR A 253 -2.50 -15.05 -2.86
C THR A 253 -3.92 -14.77 -3.36
N VAL A 254 -4.41 -13.55 -3.23
CA VAL A 254 -5.76 -13.18 -3.70
C VAL A 254 -5.82 -13.05 -5.22
N ARG A 255 -4.70 -12.72 -5.88
CA ARG A 255 -4.63 -12.62 -7.35
C ARG A 255 -4.57 -13.98 -8.06
N LEU A 256 -3.99 -14.99 -7.42
CA LEU A 256 -3.89 -16.36 -7.95
C LEU A 256 -5.21 -17.10 -7.85
#